data_ee6e9851d8f4246ec4f0fff513c2ca6b
#
_entry.id   ee6e9851d8f4246ec4f0fff513c2ca6b
#
_cell.length_a   1.000
_cell.length_b   1.000
_cell.length_c   1.000
_cell.angle_alpha   90.00
_cell.angle_beta   90.00
_cell.angle_gamma   90.00
#
_symmetry.space_group_name_H-M   'P 1'
#
loop_
_entity.id
_entity.type
_entity.pdbx_description
1 polymer ?
#
loop_
_entity_poly.entity_id
_entity_poly.type
_entity_poly.pdbx_seq_one_letter_code
_entity_poly.pdbx_strand_id
1 'polypeptide(L)'
;EDCEETKTETIPATGHKFSSWKTVKAQSIYSGAVQERICSACGKKETRIVGDKLKPVLKVNAPKLQLKRGQKTQKFTLTDMAKGDSVKSWVSSNKKIVTVSGKPNGTCIIKAGKKTGSAKITITMKSNLKKTIGVKVQKKAVACTSIKNVPKKLTLNKKKSYQLKPVIEPITCTQKIKYKTSNKKIAKINSKGKITAVKKGTAKITISVGKKKTVCKITIK
;
A
#
# COMPACT_ATOMS: atom_id res chain seq x y z
N GLU A 1 -79.41 -33.13 10.75
CA GLU A 1 -78.37 -32.14 10.30
C GLU A 1 -77.39 -31.96 11.43
N ASP A 2 -76.21 -32.62 11.34
CA ASP A 2 -75.12 -32.50 12.33
C ASP A 2 -74.36 -31.22 12.09
N CYS A 3 -74.38 -30.31 13.08
CA CYS A 3 -73.58 -29.07 13.11
C CYS A 3 -72.20 -29.47 13.58
N GLU A 4 -71.19 -29.50 12.66
CA GLU A 4 -69.82 -29.68 13.03
C GLU A 4 -69.29 -28.37 13.67
N GLU A 5 -69.17 -28.37 14.98
CA GLU A 5 -68.47 -27.31 15.72
C GLU A 5 -66.96 -27.37 15.41
N THR A 6 -66.48 -26.45 14.63
CA THR A 6 -65.00 -26.26 14.43
C THR A 6 -64.37 -25.59 15.65
N LYS A 7 -63.64 -26.37 16.41
CA LYS A 7 -62.83 -25.85 17.56
C LYS A 7 -61.47 -25.29 17.05
N THR A 8 -61.33 -24.01 17.05
CA THR A 8 -60.04 -23.34 16.77
C THR A 8 -59.15 -23.41 18.01
N GLU A 9 -58.12 -24.24 17.98
CA GLU A 9 -57.06 -24.19 18.99
C GLU A 9 -55.96 -23.16 18.57
N THR A 10 -55.72 -22.19 19.43
CA THR A 10 -54.57 -21.27 19.29
C THR A 10 -53.29 -22.00 19.67
N ILE A 11 -52.45 -22.33 18.67
CA ILE A 11 -51.15 -22.91 18.90
C ILE A 11 -50.22 -21.77 19.37
N PRO A 12 -49.61 -21.82 20.58
CA PRO A 12 -48.68 -20.81 21.05
C PRO A 12 -47.51 -20.70 20.10
N ALA A 13 -47.09 -19.47 19.79
CA ALA A 13 -45.92 -19.24 18.97
C ALA A 13 -44.66 -19.79 19.68
N THR A 14 -44.04 -20.82 19.10
CA THR A 14 -42.87 -21.51 19.68
C THR A 14 -41.56 -20.63 19.69
N GLY A 15 -41.70 -19.35 19.35
CA GLY A 15 -40.56 -18.42 19.25
C GLY A 15 -39.64 -18.70 18.05
N HIS A 16 -38.65 -17.84 17.88
CA HIS A 16 -37.68 -17.99 16.79
C HIS A 16 -36.43 -18.73 17.27
N LYS A 17 -36.00 -19.77 16.51
CA LYS A 17 -34.75 -20.48 16.75
C LYS A 17 -33.63 -19.91 15.87
N PHE A 18 -33.03 -18.81 16.34
CA PHE A 18 -31.96 -18.13 15.61
C PHE A 18 -30.63 -18.85 15.67
N SER A 19 -29.88 -18.79 14.56
CA SER A 19 -28.45 -19.15 14.52
C SER A 19 -27.60 -18.18 15.36
N SER A 20 -26.32 -18.49 15.57
CA SER A 20 -25.34 -17.53 16.09
C SER A 20 -25.18 -16.35 15.13
N TRP A 21 -24.78 -15.19 15.65
CA TRP A 21 -24.50 -14.00 14.86
C TRP A 21 -23.28 -14.19 13.96
N LYS A 22 -23.41 -13.91 12.67
CA LYS A 22 -22.32 -13.96 11.68
C LYS A 22 -22.07 -12.57 11.14
N THR A 23 -20.80 -12.15 11.04
CA THR A 23 -20.44 -10.87 10.41
C THR A 23 -20.61 -10.98 8.90
N VAL A 24 -21.59 -10.26 8.35
CA VAL A 24 -21.88 -10.20 6.90
C VAL A 24 -21.25 -8.99 6.24
N LYS A 25 -20.96 -7.91 7.00
CA LYS A 25 -20.25 -6.74 6.53
C LYS A 25 -19.25 -6.30 7.58
N ALA A 26 -17.99 -6.21 7.19
CA ALA A 26 -16.95 -5.74 8.11
C ALA A 26 -17.07 -4.24 8.37
N GLN A 27 -16.60 -3.82 9.55
CA GLN A 27 -16.46 -2.44 9.97
C GLN A 27 -15.79 -1.56 8.90
N SER A 28 -16.27 -0.34 8.75
CA SER A 28 -15.76 0.65 7.79
C SER A 28 -15.77 2.05 8.41
N ILE A 29 -15.34 3.06 7.66
CA ILE A 29 -15.45 4.47 8.09
C ILE A 29 -16.90 4.98 8.16
N TYR A 30 -17.86 4.26 7.60
CA TYR A 30 -19.26 4.67 7.55
C TYR A 30 -20.12 3.97 8.61
N SER A 31 -19.72 2.78 9.05
CA SER A 31 -20.53 1.93 9.95
C SER A 31 -19.62 0.98 10.74
N GLY A 32 -20.06 0.58 11.92
CA GLY A 32 -19.58 -0.62 12.60
C GLY A 32 -19.78 -1.87 11.76
N ALA A 33 -19.35 -3.03 12.24
CA ALA A 33 -19.58 -4.30 11.56
C ALA A 33 -21.06 -4.65 11.58
N VAL A 34 -21.62 -5.12 10.45
CA VAL A 34 -22.99 -5.63 10.39
C VAL A 34 -22.96 -7.13 10.59
N GLN A 35 -23.70 -7.60 11.58
CA GLN A 35 -23.93 -9.01 11.84
C GLN A 35 -25.36 -9.39 11.48
N GLU A 36 -25.54 -10.61 11.00
CA GLU A 36 -26.83 -11.22 10.66
C GLU A 36 -26.99 -12.55 11.40
N ARG A 37 -28.20 -12.88 11.79
CA ARG A 37 -28.64 -14.23 12.22
C ARG A 37 -29.94 -14.60 11.54
N ILE A 38 -30.16 -15.90 11.34
CA ILE A 38 -31.30 -16.43 10.61
C ILE A 38 -32.03 -17.46 11.48
N CYS A 39 -33.33 -17.37 11.55
CA CYS A 39 -34.17 -18.39 12.19
C CYS A 39 -34.20 -19.64 11.33
N SER A 40 -33.83 -20.81 11.89
CA SER A 40 -33.84 -22.10 11.19
C SER A 40 -35.25 -22.61 10.86
N ALA A 41 -36.26 -22.15 11.62
CA ALA A 41 -37.64 -22.61 11.44
C ALA A 41 -38.42 -21.83 10.37
N CYS A 42 -38.21 -20.49 10.29
CA CYS A 42 -39.03 -19.64 9.41
C CYS A 42 -38.22 -18.76 8.45
N GLY A 43 -36.87 -18.82 8.48
CA GLY A 43 -36.01 -18.01 7.62
C GLY A 43 -35.92 -16.53 7.99
N LYS A 44 -36.61 -16.08 9.06
CA LYS A 44 -36.54 -14.67 9.50
C LYS A 44 -35.13 -14.27 9.76
N LYS A 45 -34.70 -13.13 9.17
CA LYS A 45 -33.38 -12.54 9.34
C LYS A 45 -33.43 -11.40 10.32
N GLU A 46 -32.39 -11.30 11.16
CA GLU A 46 -32.15 -10.17 12.02
C GLU A 46 -30.74 -9.64 11.79
N THR A 47 -30.58 -8.33 11.81
CA THR A 47 -29.29 -7.66 11.64
C THR A 47 -29.01 -6.74 12.81
N ARG A 48 -27.73 -6.60 13.16
CA ARG A 48 -27.27 -5.60 14.15
C ARG A 48 -25.96 -4.99 13.73
N ILE A 49 -25.69 -3.77 14.19
CA ILE A 49 -24.40 -3.11 14.05
C ILE A 49 -23.60 -3.33 15.33
N VAL A 50 -22.35 -3.76 15.20
CA VAL A 50 -21.44 -4.04 16.33
C VAL A 50 -20.16 -3.22 16.17
N GLY A 51 -19.76 -2.58 17.25
CA GLY A 51 -18.59 -1.71 17.31
C GLY A 51 -18.77 -0.38 16.58
N ASP A 52 -17.81 0.53 16.80
CA ASP A 52 -17.80 1.85 16.19
C ASP A 52 -17.31 1.80 14.74
N LYS A 53 -17.61 2.84 13.98
CA LYS A 53 -17.02 3.06 12.67
C LYS A 53 -15.50 3.32 12.77
N LEU A 54 -14.75 2.92 11.76
CA LEU A 54 -13.31 3.16 11.72
C LEU A 54 -13.00 4.65 11.63
N LYS A 55 -11.93 5.08 12.29
CA LYS A 55 -11.38 6.43 12.11
C LYS A 55 -10.76 6.56 10.71
N PRO A 56 -11.03 7.66 9.98
CA PRO A 56 -10.36 7.90 8.70
C PRO A 56 -8.84 7.98 8.86
N VAL A 57 -8.11 7.30 7.97
CA VAL A 57 -6.64 7.31 7.94
C VAL A 57 -6.17 7.56 6.52
N LEU A 58 -5.12 8.38 6.37
CA LEU A 58 -4.48 8.66 5.09
C LEU A 58 -2.98 8.84 5.30
N LYS A 59 -2.19 7.83 4.90
CA LYS A 59 -0.73 7.89 4.88
C LYS A 59 -0.21 7.85 3.45
N VAL A 60 0.96 8.42 3.24
CA VAL A 60 1.61 8.50 1.94
C VAL A 60 3.07 8.05 2.06
N ASN A 61 3.61 7.46 1.01
CA ASN A 61 5.00 7.00 0.97
C ASN A 61 6.04 8.15 0.88
N ALA A 62 5.62 9.37 0.54
CA ALA A 62 6.50 10.54 0.52
C ALA A 62 5.70 11.84 0.76
N PRO A 63 6.00 12.63 1.81
CA PRO A 63 5.34 13.92 2.08
C PRO A 63 5.81 15.04 1.14
N LYS A 64 6.97 14.87 0.50
CA LYS A 64 7.55 15.81 -0.46
C LYS A 64 8.12 15.06 -1.66
N LEU A 65 7.96 15.62 -2.84
CA LEU A 65 8.50 15.09 -4.09
C LEU A 65 9.43 16.11 -4.75
N GLN A 66 10.48 15.62 -5.39
CA GLN A 66 11.31 16.39 -6.31
C GLN A 66 11.20 15.74 -7.69
N LEU A 67 11.01 16.52 -8.73
CA LEU A 67 10.88 16.04 -10.11
C LEU A 67 11.77 16.88 -11.03
N LYS A 68 12.40 16.23 -12.02
CA LYS A 68 12.98 16.96 -13.15
C LYS A 68 11.85 17.49 -14.03
N ARG A 69 12.04 18.61 -14.71
CA ARG A 69 11.10 19.12 -15.73
C ARG A 69 10.71 18.02 -16.71
N GLY A 70 9.40 17.88 -17.00
CA GLY A 70 8.84 16.84 -17.86
C GLY A 70 8.83 15.43 -17.27
N GLN A 71 9.41 15.20 -16.10
CA GLN A 71 9.42 13.88 -15.46
C GLN A 71 8.01 13.46 -15.07
N LYS A 72 7.68 12.19 -15.38
CA LYS A 72 6.46 11.50 -14.95
C LYS A 72 6.80 10.45 -13.91
N THR A 73 5.98 10.32 -12.87
CA THR A 73 6.15 9.27 -11.85
C THR A 73 4.83 8.64 -11.46
N GLN A 74 4.88 7.33 -11.19
CA GLN A 74 3.79 6.53 -10.60
C GLN A 74 4.23 5.94 -9.25
N LYS A 75 5.43 6.31 -8.76
CA LYS A 75 5.99 5.79 -7.51
C LYS A 75 5.37 6.39 -6.25
N PHE A 76 4.60 7.48 -6.39
CA PHE A 76 3.84 8.03 -5.28
C PHE A 76 2.58 7.20 -5.06
N THR A 77 2.37 6.76 -3.83
CA THR A 77 1.24 5.91 -3.45
C THR A 77 0.72 6.29 -2.06
N LEU A 78 -0.54 6.05 -1.84
CA LEU A 78 -1.09 5.99 -0.49
C LEU A 78 -0.63 4.68 0.15
N THR A 79 -0.09 4.75 1.37
CA THR A 79 0.43 3.57 2.09
C THR A 79 -0.54 3.04 3.12
N ASP A 80 -1.53 3.86 3.50
CA ASP A 80 -2.57 3.48 4.42
C ASP A 80 -3.83 4.27 4.14
N MET A 81 -4.97 3.59 4.11
CA MET A 81 -6.30 4.13 3.87
C MET A 81 -7.31 3.26 4.61
N ALA A 82 -8.16 3.88 5.41
CA ALA A 82 -9.16 3.16 6.18
C ALA A 82 -10.11 2.37 5.27
N LYS A 83 -10.53 1.20 5.71
CA LYS A 83 -11.45 0.34 4.97
C LYS A 83 -12.75 1.05 4.65
N GLY A 84 -13.18 1.00 3.40
CA GLY A 84 -14.39 1.65 2.90
C GLY A 84 -14.16 3.09 2.46
N ASP A 85 -12.98 3.70 2.72
CA ASP A 85 -12.64 5.02 2.20
C ASP A 85 -12.11 4.93 0.76
N SER A 86 -12.11 6.06 0.06
CA SER A 86 -11.53 6.18 -1.27
C SER A 86 -11.21 7.63 -1.56
N VAL A 87 -10.33 7.87 -2.52
CA VAL A 87 -9.99 9.23 -2.92
C VAL A 87 -11.13 9.85 -3.72
N LYS A 88 -11.63 11.00 -3.25
CA LYS A 88 -12.63 11.82 -3.90
C LYS A 88 -11.99 12.70 -4.99
N SER A 89 -10.85 13.33 -4.70
CA SER A 89 -10.20 14.22 -5.65
C SER A 89 -8.69 14.35 -5.43
N TRP A 90 -8.00 14.68 -6.52
CA TRP A 90 -6.59 15.04 -6.61
C TRP A 90 -6.48 16.42 -7.23
N VAL A 91 -5.94 17.40 -6.52
CA VAL A 91 -5.86 18.77 -6.97
C VAL A 91 -4.44 19.29 -6.89
N SER A 92 -3.93 19.85 -7.97
CA SER A 92 -2.66 20.58 -7.99
C SER A 92 -2.93 22.09 -7.82
N SER A 93 -2.17 22.72 -6.92
CA SER A 93 -2.25 24.19 -6.73
C SER A 93 -1.71 24.98 -7.92
N ASN A 94 -0.90 24.36 -8.80
CA ASN A 94 -0.37 25.00 -9.99
C ASN A 94 -0.12 23.96 -11.11
N LYS A 95 -1.08 23.84 -12.02
CA LYS A 95 -1.02 22.90 -13.15
C LYS A 95 0.11 23.21 -14.16
N LYS A 96 0.63 24.46 -14.21
CA LYS A 96 1.79 24.82 -15.05
C LYS A 96 3.10 24.22 -14.51
N ILE A 97 3.18 23.98 -13.18
CA ILE A 97 4.34 23.37 -12.51
C ILE A 97 4.19 21.85 -12.42
N VAL A 98 3.03 21.35 -11.97
CA VAL A 98 2.78 19.92 -11.84
C VAL A 98 1.31 19.59 -12.07
N THR A 99 1.07 18.49 -12.77
CA THR A 99 -0.28 17.90 -12.92
C THR A 99 -0.33 16.57 -12.21
N VAL A 100 -1.52 16.20 -11.75
CA VAL A 100 -1.81 14.91 -11.15
C VAL A 100 -3.07 14.32 -11.76
N SER A 101 -3.03 13.04 -12.10
CA SER A 101 -4.17 12.22 -12.48
C SER A 101 -4.20 11.01 -11.57
N GLY A 102 -5.19 10.93 -10.70
CA GLY A 102 -5.29 9.89 -9.69
C GLY A 102 -6.61 9.15 -9.74
N LYS A 103 -6.61 7.93 -9.19
CA LYS A 103 -7.77 7.03 -9.12
C LYS A 103 -8.33 6.98 -7.69
N PRO A 104 -9.59 6.54 -7.51
CA PRO A 104 -10.19 6.38 -6.17
C PRO A 104 -9.43 5.41 -5.25
N ASN A 105 -8.74 4.42 -5.81
CA ASN A 105 -7.91 3.45 -5.05
C ASN A 105 -6.57 4.01 -4.56
N GLY A 106 -6.30 5.32 -4.75
CA GLY A 106 -5.06 5.97 -4.29
C GLY A 106 -3.86 5.85 -5.23
N THR A 107 -3.98 5.18 -6.37
CA THR A 107 -2.94 5.19 -7.41
C THR A 107 -3.00 6.48 -8.22
N CYS A 108 -1.85 7.01 -8.61
CA CYS A 108 -1.83 8.24 -9.41
C CYS A 108 -0.61 8.35 -10.33
N ILE A 109 -0.73 9.26 -11.27
CA ILE A 109 0.35 9.71 -12.14
C ILE A 109 0.59 11.19 -11.84
N ILE A 110 1.82 11.53 -11.45
CA ILE A 110 2.26 12.91 -11.25
C ILE A 110 3.23 13.26 -12.37
N LYS A 111 2.95 14.35 -13.09
CA LYS A 111 3.77 14.84 -14.20
C LYS A 111 4.25 16.26 -13.93
N ALA A 112 5.56 16.47 -13.94
CA ALA A 112 6.18 17.78 -13.90
C ALA A 112 6.00 18.52 -15.21
N GLY A 113 5.67 19.80 -15.13
CA GLY A 113 5.58 20.70 -16.28
C GLY A 113 6.96 21.08 -16.85
N LYS A 114 6.94 21.98 -17.83
CA LYS A 114 8.16 22.55 -18.45
C LYS A 114 8.79 23.66 -17.60
N LYS A 115 8.03 24.29 -16.67
CA LYS A 115 8.52 25.34 -15.77
C LYS A 115 9.05 24.74 -14.48
N THR A 116 10.12 25.33 -13.91
CA THR A 116 10.61 25.02 -12.57
C THR A 116 9.80 25.79 -11.54
N GLY A 117 9.78 25.29 -10.31
CA GLY A 117 9.04 25.92 -9.21
C GLY A 117 8.50 24.89 -8.23
N SER A 118 7.63 25.33 -7.35
CA SER A 118 6.98 24.49 -6.36
C SER A 118 5.46 24.55 -6.51
N ALA A 119 4.81 23.46 -6.26
CA ALA A 119 3.35 23.35 -6.17
C ALA A 119 2.98 22.37 -5.07
N LYS A 120 1.72 22.40 -4.65
CA LYS A 120 1.14 21.45 -3.69
C LYS A 120 0.15 20.55 -4.41
N ILE A 121 0.12 19.27 -4.09
CA ILE A 121 -0.95 18.35 -4.49
C ILE A 121 -1.77 18.05 -3.25
N THR A 122 -3.05 18.35 -3.29
CA THR A 122 -4.01 18.04 -2.23
C THR A 122 -4.83 16.82 -2.64
N ILE A 123 -4.86 15.85 -1.76
CA ILE A 123 -5.63 14.61 -1.86
C ILE A 123 -6.81 14.76 -0.91
N THR A 124 -8.04 14.64 -1.39
CA THR A 124 -9.25 14.67 -0.58
C THR A 124 -9.92 13.31 -0.65
N MET A 125 -10.20 12.72 0.51
CA MET A 125 -10.89 11.45 0.66
C MET A 125 -12.41 11.65 0.65
N LYS A 126 -13.19 10.59 0.43
CA LYS A 126 -14.66 10.62 0.60
C LYS A 126 -15.07 10.90 2.05
N SER A 127 -14.26 10.49 3.03
CA SER A 127 -14.39 10.86 4.45
C SER A 127 -14.09 12.33 4.76
N ASN A 128 -13.81 13.16 3.74
CA ASN A 128 -13.34 14.54 3.83
C ASN A 128 -11.94 14.73 4.47
N LEU A 129 -11.24 13.64 4.83
CA LEU A 129 -9.85 13.74 5.27
C LEU A 129 -8.98 14.26 4.11
N LYS A 130 -8.11 15.23 4.40
CA LYS A 130 -7.23 15.86 3.40
C LYS A 130 -5.76 15.62 3.72
N LYS A 131 -4.97 15.40 2.69
CA LYS A 131 -3.51 15.34 2.78
C LYS A 131 -2.89 16.17 1.67
N THR A 132 -1.97 17.05 2.04
CA THR A 132 -1.22 17.87 1.07
C THR A 132 0.23 17.44 1.03
N ILE A 133 0.77 17.27 -0.18
CA ILE A 133 2.18 16.98 -0.44
C ILE A 133 2.83 18.12 -1.21
N GLY A 134 4.07 18.45 -0.87
CA GLY A 134 4.87 19.43 -1.61
C GLY A 134 5.54 18.80 -2.83
N VAL A 135 5.53 19.48 -3.97
CA VAL A 135 6.23 19.05 -5.19
C VAL A 135 7.15 20.18 -5.67
N LYS A 136 8.45 19.90 -5.77
CA LYS A 136 9.45 20.82 -6.35
C LYS A 136 9.87 20.30 -7.72
N VAL A 137 9.74 21.14 -8.74
CA VAL A 137 10.20 20.85 -10.11
C VAL A 137 11.49 21.61 -10.38
N GLN A 138 12.53 20.92 -10.85
CA GLN A 138 13.87 21.44 -11.06
C GLN A 138 14.42 21.09 -12.46
N LYS A 139 15.45 21.82 -12.92
CA LYS A 139 16.12 21.56 -14.21
C LYS A 139 16.94 20.25 -14.17
N LYS A 140 17.73 20.06 -13.11
CA LYS A 140 18.63 18.91 -12.96
C LYS A 140 17.86 17.63 -12.62
N ALA A 141 18.40 16.49 -13.02
CA ALA A 141 17.87 15.18 -12.61
C ALA A 141 17.85 15.04 -11.09
N VAL A 142 16.86 14.31 -10.57
CA VAL A 142 16.75 14.03 -9.13
C VAL A 142 17.81 13.01 -8.75
N ALA A 143 18.80 13.45 -7.97
CA ALA A 143 19.89 12.59 -7.51
C ALA A 143 19.43 11.71 -6.33
N CYS A 144 20.07 10.54 -6.19
CA CYS A 144 19.90 9.69 -5.02
C CYS A 144 20.54 10.38 -3.79
N THR A 145 19.77 10.45 -2.70
CA THR A 145 20.25 10.96 -1.40
C THR A 145 20.57 9.83 -0.44
N SER A 146 19.84 8.71 -0.49
CA SER A 146 20.08 7.52 0.33
C SER A 146 19.62 6.23 -0.34
N ILE A 147 20.22 5.11 0.08
CA ILE A 147 19.86 3.74 -0.30
C ILE A 147 19.50 3.03 1.00
N LYS A 148 18.22 2.67 1.16
CA LYS A 148 17.68 1.98 2.34
C LYS A 148 17.31 0.53 2.03
N ASN A 149 16.88 -0.21 3.03
CA ASN A 149 16.43 -1.61 2.93
C ASN A 149 17.49 -2.54 2.32
N VAL A 150 18.76 -2.33 2.71
CA VAL A 150 19.86 -3.23 2.37
C VAL A 150 20.42 -3.79 3.67
N PRO A 151 20.40 -5.11 3.89
CA PRO A 151 20.97 -5.71 5.10
C PRO A 151 22.48 -5.48 5.16
N LYS A 152 23.00 -5.10 6.34
CA LYS A 152 24.44 -4.92 6.55
C LYS A 152 25.19 -6.25 6.45
N LYS A 153 24.57 -7.33 6.94
CA LYS A 153 25.08 -8.71 6.91
C LYS A 153 23.99 -9.65 6.41
N LEU A 154 24.37 -10.67 5.65
CA LEU A 154 23.47 -11.70 5.12
C LEU A 154 24.21 -13.05 5.12
N THR A 155 23.56 -14.08 5.63
CA THR A 155 24.10 -15.45 5.58
C THR A 155 23.22 -16.31 4.66
N LEU A 156 23.81 -17.04 3.75
CA LEU A 156 23.12 -17.96 2.85
C LEU A 156 23.83 -19.30 2.82
N ASN A 157 23.06 -20.37 2.64
CA ASN A 157 23.62 -21.69 2.35
C ASN A 157 24.02 -21.76 0.87
N LYS A 158 25.03 -22.58 0.53
CA LYS A 158 25.47 -22.85 -0.84
C LYS A 158 24.26 -23.17 -1.74
N LYS A 159 24.26 -22.70 -3.01
CA LYS A 159 23.19 -22.85 -4.02
C LYS A 159 21.90 -22.06 -3.71
N LYS A 160 21.72 -21.44 -2.52
CA LYS A 160 20.54 -20.57 -2.24
C LYS A 160 20.70 -19.18 -2.85
N SER A 161 19.59 -18.50 -3.01
CA SER A 161 19.56 -17.13 -3.54
C SER A 161 18.77 -16.19 -2.63
N TYR A 162 19.07 -14.89 -2.73
CA TYR A 162 18.40 -13.83 -2.01
C TYR A 162 18.13 -12.64 -2.92
N GLN A 163 16.91 -12.09 -2.88
CA GLN A 163 16.54 -10.93 -3.67
C GLN A 163 16.71 -9.66 -2.84
N LEU A 164 17.69 -8.82 -3.15
CA LEU A 164 17.81 -7.48 -2.61
C LEU A 164 16.66 -6.61 -3.15
N LYS A 165 16.04 -5.84 -2.26
CA LYS A 165 14.98 -4.88 -2.58
C LYS A 165 15.36 -3.49 -2.04
N PRO A 166 16.44 -2.85 -2.53
CA PRO A 166 16.86 -1.55 -2.03
C PRO A 166 15.81 -0.48 -2.31
N VAL A 167 15.54 0.38 -1.33
CA VAL A 167 14.69 1.55 -1.45
C VAL A 167 15.56 2.77 -1.70
N ILE A 168 15.31 3.46 -2.81
CA ILE A 168 16.08 4.63 -3.23
C ILE A 168 15.32 5.89 -2.87
N GLU A 169 15.96 6.79 -2.16
CA GLU A 169 15.40 8.10 -1.85
C GLU A 169 16.15 9.24 -2.57
N PRO A 170 15.40 10.26 -3.00
CA PRO A 170 13.94 10.33 -3.04
C PRO A 170 13.35 9.33 -4.03
N ILE A 171 12.09 8.90 -3.82
CA ILE A 171 11.40 7.88 -4.66
C ILE A 171 11.35 8.24 -6.14
N THR A 172 11.53 9.51 -6.46
CA THR A 172 11.55 10.10 -7.81
C THR A 172 12.94 10.11 -8.43
N CYS A 173 13.96 9.58 -7.74
CA CYS A 173 15.29 9.41 -8.32
C CYS A 173 15.23 8.59 -9.62
N THR A 174 15.91 9.10 -10.66
CA THR A 174 15.96 8.47 -12.00
C THR A 174 17.28 7.77 -12.28
N GLN A 175 18.25 7.85 -11.35
CA GLN A 175 19.54 7.21 -11.50
C GLN A 175 19.41 5.69 -11.39
N LYS A 176 20.13 4.95 -12.23
CA LYS A 176 20.12 3.48 -12.26
C LYS A 176 20.88 2.92 -11.06
N ILE A 177 20.35 1.83 -10.50
CA ILE A 177 21.04 1.04 -9.48
C ILE A 177 22.09 0.18 -10.18
N LYS A 178 23.31 0.14 -9.61
CA LYS A 178 24.39 -0.73 -10.02
C LYS A 178 24.75 -1.66 -8.86
N TYR A 179 24.99 -2.92 -9.17
CA TYR A 179 25.39 -3.94 -8.22
C TYR A 179 26.77 -4.50 -8.58
N LYS A 180 27.62 -4.71 -7.58
CA LYS A 180 28.96 -5.30 -7.74
C LYS A 180 29.22 -6.28 -6.59
N THR A 181 29.79 -7.43 -6.88
CA THR A 181 30.35 -8.33 -5.88
C THR A 181 31.87 -8.19 -5.82
N SER A 182 32.45 -8.33 -4.63
CA SER A 182 33.90 -8.38 -4.47
C SER A 182 34.49 -9.72 -4.93
N ASN A 183 33.69 -10.81 -4.94
CA ASN A 183 34.13 -12.12 -5.36
C ASN A 183 33.00 -12.95 -5.99
N LYS A 184 33.05 -13.08 -7.31
CA LYS A 184 32.07 -13.86 -8.10
C LYS A 184 32.14 -15.37 -7.84
N LYS A 185 33.29 -15.90 -7.39
CA LYS A 185 33.45 -17.32 -7.04
C LYS A 185 32.73 -17.68 -5.75
N ILE A 186 32.49 -16.71 -4.82
CA ILE A 186 31.76 -16.89 -3.57
C ILE A 186 30.29 -16.54 -3.76
N ALA A 187 29.99 -15.35 -4.28
CA ALA A 187 28.62 -14.89 -4.48
C ALA A 187 28.50 -14.10 -5.80
N LYS A 188 27.52 -14.45 -6.64
CA LYS A 188 27.15 -13.70 -7.85
C LYS A 188 25.99 -12.77 -7.53
N ILE A 189 25.91 -11.64 -8.26
CA ILE A 189 24.75 -10.76 -8.24
C ILE A 189 24.43 -10.30 -9.65
N ASN A 190 23.14 -10.29 -10.01
CA ASN A 190 22.69 -9.83 -11.32
C ASN A 190 22.22 -8.36 -11.28
N SER A 191 21.89 -7.80 -12.44
CA SER A 191 21.38 -6.41 -12.57
C SER A 191 20.05 -6.16 -11.90
N LYS A 192 19.27 -7.19 -11.58
CA LYS A 192 18.01 -7.12 -10.84
C LYS A 192 18.22 -7.23 -9.32
N GLY A 193 19.46 -7.40 -8.84
CA GLY A 193 19.79 -7.50 -7.41
C GLY A 193 19.56 -8.88 -6.80
N LYS A 194 19.42 -9.94 -7.62
CA LYS A 194 19.38 -11.32 -7.14
C LYS A 194 20.79 -11.80 -6.85
N ILE A 195 21.07 -12.12 -5.59
CA ILE A 195 22.32 -12.72 -5.11
C ILE A 195 22.18 -14.24 -5.21
N THR A 196 23.22 -14.93 -5.71
CA THR A 196 23.31 -16.40 -5.73
C THR A 196 24.56 -16.82 -5.00
N ALA A 197 24.42 -17.68 -4.00
CA ALA A 197 25.50 -18.28 -3.22
C ALA A 197 26.18 -19.39 -4.04
N VAL A 198 27.51 -19.27 -4.30
CA VAL A 198 28.27 -20.18 -5.15
C VAL A 198 29.15 -21.11 -4.34
N LYS A 199 30.03 -20.58 -3.50
CA LYS A 199 31.01 -21.35 -2.71
C LYS A 199 31.10 -20.79 -1.28
N LYS A 200 31.39 -21.64 -0.32
CA LYS A 200 31.65 -21.26 1.09
C LYS A 200 32.70 -20.14 1.16
N GLY A 201 32.42 -19.13 2.01
CA GLY A 201 33.30 -17.97 2.18
C GLY A 201 32.55 -16.68 2.36
N THR A 202 33.27 -15.56 2.35
CA THR A 202 32.70 -14.22 2.55
C THR A 202 32.96 -13.33 1.34
N ALA A 203 31.94 -12.56 0.94
CA ALA A 203 32.05 -11.55 -0.11
C ALA A 203 31.32 -10.26 0.32
N LYS A 204 31.62 -9.13 -0.33
CA LYS A 204 30.93 -7.85 -0.17
C LYS A 204 30.11 -7.57 -1.43
N ILE A 205 28.81 -7.30 -1.24
CA ILE A 205 27.93 -6.83 -2.31
C ILE A 205 27.80 -5.33 -2.17
N THR A 206 28.27 -4.58 -3.16
CA THR A 206 28.17 -3.13 -3.23
C THR A 206 26.97 -2.74 -4.10
N ILE A 207 26.10 -1.91 -3.57
CA ILE A 207 24.96 -1.30 -4.25
C ILE A 207 25.26 0.19 -4.41
N SER A 208 25.19 0.71 -5.63
CA SER A 208 25.47 2.11 -5.92
C SER A 208 24.40 2.75 -6.80
N VAL A 209 24.07 4.02 -6.50
CA VAL A 209 23.12 4.85 -7.25
C VAL A 209 23.68 6.27 -7.30
N GLY A 210 24.13 6.70 -8.47
CA GLY A 210 24.89 7.95 -8.60
C GLY A 210 26.13 7.94 -7.70
N LYS A 211 26.26 8.96 -6.82
CA LYS A 211 27.37 9.07 -5.87
C LYS A 211 27.14 8.27 -4.57
N LYS A 212 25.93 7.75 -4.32
CA LYS A 212 25.62 7.00 -3.10
C LYS A 212 25.96 5.53 -3.24
N LYS A 213 26.53 4.96 -2.16
CA LYS A 213 26.92 3.54 -2.09
C LYS A 213 26.53 2.96 -0.73
N THR A 214 26.16 1.69 -0.73
CA THR A 214 25.99 0.88 0.49
C THR A 214 26.53 -0.51 0.24
N VAL A 215 26.88 -1.22 1.31
CA VAL A 215 27.53 -2.54 1.23
C VAL A 215 26.79 -3.52 2.13
N CYS A 216 26.55 -4.72 1.61
CA CYS A 216 26.08 -5.89 2.33
C CYS A 216 27.24 -6.91 2.41
N LYS A 217 27.66 -7.30 3.61
CA LYS A 217 28.60 -8.42 3.81
C LYS A 217 27.81 -9.71 3.74
N ILE A 218 28.17 -10.59 2.79
CA ILE A 218 27.54 -11.91 2.64
C ILE A 218 28.49 -13.01 3.11
N THR A 219 27.97 -13.94 3.89
CA THR A 219 28.67 -15.16 4.32
C THR A 219 27.94 -16.36 3.76
N ILE A 220 28.65 -17.22 3.06
CA ILE A 220 28.12 -18.48 2.50
C ILE A 220 28.64 -19.64 3.37
N LYS A 221 27.71 -20.45 3.89
CA LYS A 221 27.95 -21.68 4.65
C LYS A 221 27.90 -22.92 3.73
#